data_72fc53a446d0eb28272d5f17b56e96ec
#
_entry.id   72fc53a446d0eb28272d5f17b56e96ec
#
_cell.length_a   1.000
_cell.length_b   1.000
_cell.length_c   1.000
_cell.angle_alpha   90.00
_cell.angle_beta   90.00
_cell.angle_gamma   90.00
#
_symmetry.space_group_name_H-M   'P 1'
#
loop_
_entity.id
_entity.type
_entity.pdbx_description
1 polymer ?
#
loop_
_entity_poly.entity_id
_entity_poly.type
_entity_poly.pdbx_seq_one_letter_code
_entity_poly.pdbx_strand_id
1 'polypeptide(L)'
;MATLMIIWGVAIVAYCLFWAWYVGFGSKVSEQDLNRYMACVEQTELSEESVASFRNFFANDDGKEFFMVNLLRLKEPKNESRQLLNKYTSIFVGKLIKRAGHPYFVGLAQARNIENLNCEVVDGWTRTALMRYRSRKDLGELLVDTFRSEHHGFKLAALEKTFAFPASAILNIGSVRSLVGLVIALIAAVTHIVLVN
;
A
#
# COMPACT_ATOMS: atom_id res chain seq x y z
N MET A 1 42.65 5.22 -3.39
CA MET A 1 41.65 5.94 -4.22
C MET A 1 40.73 5.01 -4.98
N ALA A 2 41.21 3.98 -5.70
CA ALA A 2 40.35 3.06 -6.47
C ALA A 2 39.32 2.31 -5.59
N THR A 3 39.74 1.74 -4.45
CA THR A 3 38.84 1.04 -3.51
C THR A 3 37.72 1.96 -3.01
N LEU A 4 38.02 3.20 -2.68
CA LEU A 4 37.02 4.19 -2.27
C LEU A 4 35.98 4.44 -3.36
N MET A 5 36.41 4.66 -4.61
CA MET A 5 35.51 4.88 -5.74
C MET A 5 34.61 3.68 -6.00
N ILE A 6 35.14 2.46 -5.82
CA ILE A 6 34.35 1.22 -5.98
C ILE A 6 33.26 1.12 -4.90
N ILE A 7 33.60 1.32 -3.62
CA ILE A 7 32.64 1.22 -2.50
C ILE A 7 31.45 2.18 -2.72
N TRP A 8 31.74 3.45 -2.92
CA TRP A 8 30.70 4.47 -3.11
C TRP A 8 29.97 4.34 -4.46
N GLY A 9 30.68 3.90 -5.52
CA GLY A 9 30.06 3.59 -6.79
C GLY A 9 29.01 2.46 -6.67
N VAL A 10 29.35 1.37 -5.99
CA VAL A 10 28.41 0.27 -5.71
C VAL A 10 27.22 0.76 -4.88
N ALA A 11 27.46 1.57 -3.84
CA ALA A 11 26.39 2.12 -3.02
C ALA A 11 25.40 2.99 -3.83
N ILE A 12 25.92 3.86 -4.70
CA ILE A 12 25.11 4.70 -5.58
C ILE A 12 24.29 3.83 -6.54
N VAL A 13 24.91 2.86 -7.20
CA VAL A 13 24.22 1.95 -8.12
C VAL A 13 23.12 1.18 -7.40
N ALA A 14 23.40 0.61 -6.22
CA ALA A 14 22.43 -0.10 -5.42
C ALA A 14 21.24 0.79 -5.05
N TYR A 15 21.48 2.04 -4.65
CA TYR A 15 20.41 2.98 -4.34
C TYR A 15 19.60 3.39 -5.57
N CYS A 16 20.24 3.59 -6.72
CA CYS A 16 19.55 3.90 -7.97
C CYS A 16 18.63 2.74 -8.42
N LEU A 17 19.12 1.51 -8.32
CA LEU A 17 18.31 0.32 -8.62
C LEU A 17 17.10 0.19 -7.67
N PHE A 18 17.34 0.37 -6.37
CA PHE A 18 16.26 0.41 -5.38
C PHE A 18 15.25 1.52 -5.71
N TRP A 19 15.72 2.74 -6.00
CA TRP A 19 14.87 3.87 -6.35
C TRP A 19 14.01 3.59 -7.57
N ALA A 20 14.63 3.08 -8.65
CA ALA A 20 13.93 2.74 -9.89
C ALA A 20 12.81 1.70 -9.65
N TRP A 21 13.08 0.69 -8.84
CA TRP A 21 12.07 -0.30 -8.45
C TRP A 21 10.99 0.29 -7.55
N TYR A 22 11.38 1.04 -6.51
CA TYR A 22 10.46 1.51 -5.47
C TYR A 22 9.56 2.65 -5.94
N VAL A 23 10.10 3.61 -6.69
CA VAL A 23 9.34 4.75 -7.22
C VAL A 23 8.67 4.42 -8.54
N GLY A 24 9.32 3.60 -9.37
CA GLY A 24 8.88 3.32 -10.73
C GLY A 24 9.14 4.50 -11.68
N PHE A 25 8.67 4.36 -12.91
CA PHE A 25 8.84 5.35 -13.97
C PHE A 25 7.55 6.09 -14.33
N GLY A 26 6.59 6.15 -13.43
CA GLY A 26 5.35 6.93 -13.61
C GLY A 26 4.40 6.33 -14.66
N SER A 27 4.35 5.01 -14.80
CA SER A 27 3.43 4.34 -15.72
C SER A 27 1.98 4.61 -15.30
N LYS A 28 1.24 5.30 -16.16
CA LYS A 28 -0.17 5.63 -15.95
C LYS A 28 -1.09 4.50 -16.40
N VAL A 29 -2.30 4.51 -15.88
CA VAL A 29 -3.40 3.65 -16.31
C VAL A 29 -3.80 4.02 -17.73
N SER A 30 -3.74 3.06 -18.65
CA SER A 30 -4.25 3.21 -20.01
C SER A 30 -5.76 2.98 -20.04
N GLU A 31 -6.42 3.36 -21.14
CA GLU A 31 -7.84 3.08 -21.34
C GLU A 31 -8.15 1.57 -21.31
N GLN A 32 -7.27 0.76 -21.87
CA GLN A 32 -7.38 -0.69 -21.82
C GLN A 32 -7.24 -1.23 -20.39
N ASP A 33 -6.30 -0.68 -19.61
CA ASP A 33 -6.14 -1.01 -18.18
C ASP A 33 -7.39 -0.63 -17.40
N LEU A 34 -7.92 0.60 -17.61
CA LEU A 34 -9.14 1.08 -16.98
C LEU A 34 -10.31 0.12 -17.21
N ASN A 35 -10.57 -0.25 -18.45
CA ASN A 35 -11.66 -1.16 -18.80
C ASN A 35 -11.50 -2.53 -18.12
N ARG A 36 -10.27 -3.05 -18.07
CA ARG A 36 -9.96 -4.32 -17.41
C ARG A 36 -10.16 -4.26 -15.89
N TYR A 37 -9.76 -3.16 -15.24
CA TYR A 37 -9.94 -2.98 -13.80
C TYR A 37 -11.41 -2.80 -13.45
N MET A 38 -12.14 -2.00 -14.23
CA MET A 38 -13.56 -1.77 -14.01
C MET A 38 -14.38 -3.03 -14.20
N ALA A 39 -14.06 -3.87 -15.17
CA ALA A 39 -14.71 -5.17 -15.34
C ALA A 39 -14.57 -6.09 -14.10
N CYS A 40 -13.49 -5.93 -13.31
CA CYS A 40 -13.34 -6.64 -12.04
C CYS A 40 -14.16 -5.97 -10.91
N VAL A 41 -14.15 -4.64 -10.84
CA VAL A 41 -14.86 -3.87 -9.81
C VAL A 41 -16.37 -4.04 -9.94
N GLU A 42 -16.91 -4.01 -11.15
CA GLU A 42 -18.35 -4.15 -11.46
C GLU A 42 -18.90 -5.56 -11.14
N GLN A 43 -18.04 -6.56 -10.97
CA GLN A 43 -18.43 -7.90 -10.51
C GLN A 43 -18.55 -8.01 -8.98
N THR A 44 -18.26 -6.95 -8.25
CA THR A 44 -18.34 -6.93 -6.79
C THR A 44 -19.68 -6.38 -6.31
N GLU A 45 -20.03 -6.64 -5.04
CA GLU A 45 -21.24 -6.11 -4.38
C GLU A 45 -21.05 -4.65 -3.89
N LEU A 46 -20.24 -3.86 -4.59
CA LEU A 46 -20.04 -2.44 -4.27
C LEU A 46 -21.23 -1.61 -4.74
N SER A 47 -21.51 -0.50 -4.02
CA SER A 47 -22.51 0.46 -4.45
C SER A 47 -22.12 1.14 -5.77
N GLU A 48 -23.09 1.59 -6.55
CA GLU A 48 -22.87 2.35 -7.80
C GLU A 48 -21.96 3.56 -7.57
N GLU A 49 -22.10 4.25 -6.44
CA GLU A 49 -21.26 5.38 -6.04
C GLU A 49 -19.79 4.93 -5.86
N SER A 50 -19.56 3.79 -5.22
CA SER A 50 -18.22 3.24 -5.05
C SER A 50 -17.61 2.84 -6.40
N VAL A 51 -18.38 2.22 -7.29
CA VAL A 51 -17.95 1.88 -8.66
C VAL A 51 -17.58 3.14 -9.44
N ALA A 52 -18.40 4.18 -9.37
CA ALA A 52 -18.12 5.48 -10.01
C ALA A 52 -16.85 6.12 -9.45
N SER A 53 -16.64 6.05 -8.13
CA SER A 53 -15.43 6.53 -7.46
C SER A 53 -14.18 5.80 -7.92
N PHE A 54 -14.22 4.47 -8.08
CA PHE A 54 -13.12 3.68 -8.64
C PHE A 54 -12.81 4.09 -10.08
N ARG A 55 -13.83 4.25 -10.92
CA ARG A 55 -13.67 4.70 -12.30
C ARG A 55 -13.00 6.06 -12.38
N ASN A 56 -13.48 7.03 -11.61
CA ASN A 56 -12.90 8.37 -11.55
C ASN A 56 -11.45 8.35 -11.03
N PHE A 57 -11.19 7.54 -10.01
CA PHE A 57 -9.85 7.38 -9.45
C PHE A 57 -8.84 6.85 -10.47
N PHE A 58 -9.17 5.80 -11.23
CA PHE A 58 -8.29 5.24 -12.25
C PHE A 58 -8.17 6.14 -13.49
N ALA A 59 -9.27 6.76 -13.94
CA ALA A 59 -9.27 7.65 -15.11
C ALA A 59 -8.39 8.89 -14.92
N ASN A 60 -8.27 9.39 -13.68
CA ASN A 60 -7.47 10.57 -13.34
C ASN A 60 -6.08 10.20 -12.81
N ASP A 61 -5.47 9.10 -13.27
CA ASP A 61 -4.16 8.65 -12.81
C ASP A 61 -3.06 9.64 -13.20
N ASP A 62 -2.31 10.10 -12.19
CA ASP A 62 -1.15 10.96 -12.35
C ASP A 62 0.19 10.20 -12.38
N GLY A 63 0.15 8.87 -12.25
CA GLY A 63 1.30 7.98 -12.21
C GLY A 63 2.09 8.01 -10.91
N LYS A 64 1.59 8.69 -9.87
CA LYS A 64 2.28 8.85 -8.59
C LYS A 64 1.83 7.83 -7.54
N GLU A 65 2.67 7.72 -6.49
CA GLU A 65 2.33 6.93 -5.31
C GLU A 65 1.16 7.55 -4.54
N PHE A 66 0.43 6.70 -3.86
CA PHE A 66 -0.62 7.10 -2.93
C PHE A 66 -0.72 6.11 -1.77
N PHE A 67 -1.47 6.51 -0.75
CA PHE A 67 -1.77 5.70 0.43
C PHE A 67 -3.26 5.38 0.46
N MET A 68 -3.62 4.10 0.56
CA MET A 68 -4.99 3.72 0.86
C MET A 68 -5.17 3.72 2.38
N VAL A 69 -5.98 4.64 2.87
CA VAL A 69 -6.42 4.68 4.26
C VAL A 69 -7.56 3.69 4.41
N ASN A 70 -7.43 2.75 5.34
CA ASN A 70 -8.45 1.75 5.61
C ASN A 70 -8.86 1.82 7.07
N LEU A 71 -10.16 1.94 7.32
CA LEU A 71 -10.79 1.75 8.62
C LEU A 71 -11.56 0.45 8.58
N LEU A 72 -11.33 -0.43 9.55
CA LEU A 72 -11.85 -1.79 9.55
C LEU A 72 -12.59 -2.08 10.85
N ARG A 73 -13.76 -2.71 10.74
CA ARG A 73 -14.48 -3.30 11.85
C ARG A 73 -14.60 -4.80 11.64
N LEU A 74 -14.10 -5.56 12.61
CA LEU A 74 -14.20 -7.02 12.58
C LEU A 74 -15.61 -7.47 12.98
N LYS A 75 -16.09 -8.56 12.35
CA LYS A 75 -17.27 -9.29 12.78
C LYS A 75 -17.02 -9.96 14.13
N GLU A 76 -18.11 -10.22 14.86
CA GLU A 76 -18.07 -11.14 16.00
C GLU A 76 -18.24 -12.59 15.50
N PRO A 77 -17.55 -13.58 16.07
CA PRO A 77 -16.56 -13.45 17.14
C PRO A 77 -15.19 -12.92 16.61
N LYS A 78 -14.64 -11.93 17.30
CA LYS A 78 -13.41 -11.21 16.84
C LYS A 78 -12.19 -12.11 16.60
N ASN A 79 -12.09 -13.21 17.34
CA ASN A 79 -10.93 -14.10 17.20
C ASN A 79 -10.92 -14.81 15.83
N GLU A 80 -12.06 -15.32 15.37
CA GLU A 80 -12.20 -15.95 14.05
C GLU A 80 -11.98 -14.94 12.94
N SER A 81 -12.64 -13.79 13.04
CA SER A 81 -12.50 -12.69 12.09
C SER A 81 -11.05 -12.20 11.97
N ARG A 82 -10.30 -12.17 13.11
CA ARG A 82 -8.87 -11.84 13.11
C ARG A 82 -8.04 -12.87 12.34
N GLN A 83 -8.33 -14.16 12.50
CA GLN A 83 -7.63 -15.22 11.77
C GLN A 83 -7.88 -15.13 10.27
N LEU A 84 -9.14 -14.93 9.85
CA LEU A 84 -9.50 -14.73 8.45
C LEU A 84 -8.85 -13.50 7.86
N LEU A 85 -8.87 -12.36 8.57
CA LEU A 85 -8.22 -11.15 8.13
C LEU A 85 -6.70 -11.31 8.01
N ASN A 86 -6.06 -12.00 8.94
CA ASN A 86 -4.62 -12.26 8.89
C ASN A 86 -4.28 -13.17 7.69
N LYS A 87 -5.09 -14.18 7.40
CA LYS A 87 -4.93 -15.04 6.22
C LYS A 87 -5.04 -14.24 4.92
N TYR A 88 -6.04 -13.39 4.80
CA TYR A 88 -6.18 -12.47 3.67
C TYR A 88 -4.96 -11.54 3.57
N THR A 89 -4.59 -10.89 4.67
CA THR A 89 -3.55 -9.86 4.69
C THR A 89 -2.18 -10.43 4.32
N SER A 90 -1.83 -11.64 4.77
CA SER A 90 -0.54 -12.25 4.44
C SER A 90 -0.37 -12.46 2.93
N ILE A 91 -1.42 -12.92 2.26
CA ILE A 91 -1.42 -13.12 0.81
C ILE A 91 -1.40 -11.79 0.07
N PHE A 92 -2.25 -10.86 0.50
CA PHE A 92 -2.37 -9.53 -0.08
C PHE A 92 -1.05 -8.75 0.00
N VAL A 93 -0.44 -8.69 1.20
CA VAL A 93 0.83 -7.98 1.42
C VAL A 93 1.97 -8.61 0.60
N GLY A 94 2.01 -9.93 0.47
CA GLY A 94 2.98 -10.60 -0.40
C GLY A 94 2.88 -10.15 -1.87
N LYS A 95 1.66 -10.01 -2.39
CA LYS A 95 1.41 -9.49 -3.75
C LYS A 95 1.71 -7.99 -3.86
N LEU A 96 1.41 -7.22 -2.81
CA LEU A 96 1.66 -5.79 -2.73
C LEU A 96 3.17 -5.47 -2.77
N ILE A 97 3.98 -6.20 -1.97
CA ILE A 97 5.44 -6.02 -1.93
C ILE A 97 6.09 -6.29 -3.29
N LYS A 98 5.64 -7.29 -4.04
CA LYS A 98 6.13 -7.55 -5.40
C LYS A 98 5.95 -6.36 -6.34
N ARG A 99 5.00 -5.47 -6.05
CA ARG A 99 4.72 -4.22 -6.79
C ARG A 99 5.28 -2.97 -6.08
N ALA A 100 6.32 -3.16 -5.25
CA ALA A 100 6.93 -2.10 -4.46
C ALA A 100 5.96 -1.34 -3.52
N GLY A 101 4.78 -1.91 -3.25
CA GLY A 101 3.87 -1.42 -2.23
C GLY A 101 4.14 -2.09 -0.89
N HIS A 102 3.68 -1.51 0.20
CA HIS A 102 3.85 -2.09 1.54
C HIS A 102 2.86 -1.47 2.56
N PRO A 103 2.60 -2.16 3.67
CA PRO A 103 1.97 -1.52 4.82
C PRO A 103 2.85 -0.37 5.30
N TYR A 104 2.28 0.83 5.43
CA TYR A 104 2.97 2.00 5.96
C TYR A 104 2.69 2.17 7.46
N PHE A 105 1.45 1.95 7.85
CA PHE A 105 1.01 1.95 9.24
C PHE A 105 -0.11 0.94 9.43
N VAL A 106 -0.07 0.20 10.53
CA VAL A 106 -1.17 -0.67 10.95
C VAL A 106 -1.38 -0.46 12.44
N GLY A 107 -2.61 -0.11 12.84
CA GLY A 107 -2.95 0.20 14.22
C GLY A 107 -4.23 -0.49 14.69
N LEU A 108 -4.32 -0.64 16.00
CA LEU A 108 -5.54 -1.04 16.70
C LEU A 108 -6.22 0.21 17.25
N ALA A 109 -7.53 0.32 17.11
CA ALA A 109 -8.29 1.38 17.75
C ALA A 109 -8.21 1.22 19.28
N GLN A 110 -7.87 2.30 19.96
CA GLN A 110 -7.71 2.31 21.42
C GLN A 110 -8.99 2.74 22.13
N ALA A 111 -9.88 3.45 21.43
CA ALA A 111 -11.15 3.93 21.94
C ALA A 111 -12.20 3.98 20.81
N ARG A 112 -13.45 4.27 21.18
CA ARG A 112 -14.46 4.72 20.24
C ARG A 112 -14.08 6.10 19.71
N ASN A 113 -14.86 6.60 18.72
CA ASN A 113 -14.65 7.94 18.17
C ASN A 113 -14.59 8.98 19.29
N ILE A 114 -13.53 9.77 19.30
CA ILE A 114 -13.36 10.86 20.29
C ILE A 114 -14.09 12.11 19.80
N GLU A 115 -14.09 12.34 18.48
CA GLU A 115 -14.73 13.50 17.87
C GLU A 115 -15.56 13.06 16.66
N ASN A 116 -16.79 13.59 16.56
CA ASN A 116 -17.70 13.42 15.43
C ASN A 116 -18.32 14.78 15.16
N LEU A 117 -17.99 15.38 14.03
CA LEU A 117 -18.55 16.64 13.58
C LEU A 117 -19.19 16.45 12.22
N ASN A 118 -20.50 16.67 12.13
CA ASN A 118 -21.27 16.57 10.89
C ASN A 118 -21.11 15.22 10.14
N CYS A 119 -20.83 14.14 10.87
CA CYS A 119 -20.79 12.79 10.33
C CYS A 119 -21.65 11.85 11.18
N GLU A 120 -22.12 10.77 10.59
CA GLU A 120 -22.87 9.76 11.33
C GLU A 120 -22.00 9.12 12.41
N VAL A 121 -22.56 8.91 13.58
CA VAL A 121 -21.90 8.16 14.66
C VAL A 121 -21.85 6.69 14.23
N VAL A 122 -20.69 6.29 13.75
CA VAL A 122 -20.44 4.88 13.42
C VAL A 122 -19.94 4.18 14.67
N ASP A 123 -20.57 3.06 15.02
CA ASP A 123 -20.05 2.16 16.07
C ASP A 123 -18.59 1.82 15.79
N GLY A 124 -17.73 2.12 16.71
CA GLY A 124 -16.28 2.19 16.67
C GLY A 124 -15.54 1.22 15.72
N TRP A 125 -14.51 1.72 15.13
CA TRP A 125 -13.56 0.95 14.33
C TRP A 125 -12.71 0.05 15.24
N THR A 126 -12.21 -1.07 14.73
CA THR A 126 -11.33 -2.00 15.46
C THR A 126 -9.88 -1.86 15.03
N ARG A 127 -9.65 -1.50 13.78
CA ARG A 127 -8.31 -1.37 13.18
C ARG A 127 -8.26 -0.27 12.15
N THR A 128 -7.06 0.25 11.95
CA THR A 128 -6.71 1.11 10.83
C THR A 128 -5.47 0.57 10.12
N ALA A 129 -5.39 0.78 8.80
CA ALA A 129 -4.21 0.45 8.03
C ALA A 129 -4.01 1.47 6.91
N LEU A 130 -2.79 1.99 6.80
CA LEU A 130 -2.34 2.77 5.65
C LEU A 130 -1.46 1.87 4.80
N MET A 131 -1.88 1.63 3.58
CA MET A 131 -1.14 0.83 2.61
C MET A 131 -0.59 1.74 1.52
N ARG A 132 0.72 1.75 1.36
CA ARG A 132 1.36 2.48 0.27
C ARG A 132 1.28 1.67 -1.02
N TYR A 133 0.88 2.34 -2.10
CA TYR A 133 0.93 1.84 -3.48
C TYR A 133 1.86 2.72 -4.30
N ARG A 134 2.70 2.10 -5.14
CA ARG A 134 3.61 2.82 -6.01
C ARG A 134 2.87 3.63 -7.08
N SER A 135 1.75 3.11 -7.58
CA SER A 135 0.88 3.76 -8.57
C SER A 135 -0.55 3.23 -8.51
N ARG A 136 -1.50 3.94 -9.13
CA ARG A 136 -2.88 3.45 -9.32
C ARG A 136 -2.90 2.22 -10.22
N LYS A 137 -2.00 2.15 -11.20
CA LYS A 137 -1.85 0.97 -12.05
C LYS A 137 -1.49 -0.27 -11.23
N ASP A 138 -0.54 -0.18 -10.28
CA ASP A 138 -0.20 -1.30 -9.40
C ASP A 138 -1.38 -1.76 -8.52
N LEU A 139 -2.23 -0.82 -8.07
CA LEU A 139 -3.48 -1.19 -7.38
C LEU A 139 -4.41 -1.95 -8.33
N GLY A 140 -4.62 -1.46 -9.55
CA GLY A 140 -5.50 -2.10 -10.54
C GLY A 140 -5.06 -3.54 -10.85
N GLU A 141 -3.75 -3.76 -11.07
CA GLU A 141 -3.20 -5.10 -11.24
C GLU A 141 -3.43 -6.00 -10.01
N LEU A 142 -3.26 -5.43 -8.82
CA LEU A 142 -3.49 -6.15 -7.57
C LEU A 142 -4.96 -6.52 -7.38
N LEU A 143 -5.90 -5.65 -7.77
CA LEU A 143 -7.33 -5.93 -7.74
C LEU A 143 -7.68 -7.08 -8.68
N VAL A 144 -7.21 -7.07 -9.93
CA VAL A 144 -7.41 -8.16 -10.89
C VAL A 144 -6.89 -9.49 -10.33
N ASP A 145 -5.70 -9.50 -9.74
CA ASP A 145 -5.09 -10.68 -9.14
C ASP A 145 -5.82 -11.18 -7.88
N THR A 146 -6.54 -10.29 -7.19
CA THR A 146 -7.14 -10.60 -5.88
C THR A 146 -8.61 -10.96 -6.01
N PHE A 147 -9.40 -10.24 -6.82
CA PHE A 147 -10.83 -10.50 -6.99
C PHE A 147 -11.11 -11.83 -7.71
N ARG A 148 -10.21 -12.28 -8.59
CA ARG A 148 -10.31 -13.59 -9.25
C ARG A 148 -9.93 -14.76 -8.34
N SER A 149 -9.47 -14.49 -7.11
CA SER A 149 -9.04 -15.52 -6.18
C SER A 149 -10.03 -15.69 -5.03
N GLU A 150 -10.16 -16.92 -4.51
CA GLU A 150 -10.95 -17.23 -3.31
C GLU A 150 -10.56 -16.39 -2.07
N HIS A 151 -9.41 -15.70 -2.13
CA HIS A 151 -8.86 -14.94 -1.01
C HIS A 151 -9.66 -13.68 -0.67
N HIS A 152 -10.41 -13.10 -1.63
CA HIS A 152 -11.29 -11.96 -1.36
C HIS A 152 -12.41 -12.34 -0.38
N GLY A 153 -12.88 -13.58 -0.43
CA GLY A 153 -13.88 -14.11 0.48
C GLY A 153 -13.44 -14.04 1.95
N PHE A 154 -12.15 -14.23 2.26
CA PHE A 154 -11.65 -14.09 3.64
C PHE A 154 -11.81 -12.68 4.19
N LYS A 155 -11.60 -11.65 3.36
CA LYS A 155 -11.82 -10.25 3.76
C LYS A 155 -13.29 -10.00 4.07
N LEU A 156 -14.18 -10.41 3.19
CA LEU A 156 -15.63 -10.22 3.36
C LEU A 156 -16.16 -11.01 4.56
N ALA A 157 -15.67 -12.21 4.79
CA ALA A 157 -16.04 -13.01 5.96
C ALA A 157 -15.54 -12.39 7.28
N ALA A 158 -14.37 -11.74 7.28
CA ALA A 158 -13.76 -11.15 8.46
C ALA A 158 -14.33 -9.79 8.86
N LEU A 159 -14.84 -9.00 7.91
CA LEU A 159 -15.20 -7.61 8.14
C LEU A 159 -16.71 -7.41 8.20
N GLU A 160 -17.16 -6.73 9.25
CA GLU A 160 -18.51 -6.20 9.35
C GLU A 160 -18.66 -4.93 8.51
N LYS A 161 -17.68 -4.03 8.66
CA LYS A 161 -17.62 -2.76 7.92
C LYS A 161 -16.18 -2.46 7.51
N THR A 162 -16.04 -1.83 6.37
CA THR A 162 -14.78 -1.24 5.91
C THR A 162 -15.05 0.10 5.27
N PHE A 163 -14.17 1.04 5.53
CA PHE A 163 -14.16 2.34 4.87
C PHE A 163 -12.75 2.57 4.35
N ALA A 164 -12.62 2.87 3.06
CA ALA A 164 -11.32 3.05 2.44
C ALA A 164 -11.34 4.21 1.45
N PHE A 165 -10.30 5.04 1.49
CA PHE A 165 -10.10 6.11 0.53
C PHE A 165 -8.63 6.31 0.21
N PRO A 166 -8.29 6.71 -1.02
CA PRO A 166 -6.93 7.05 -1.40
C PRO A 166 -6.55 8.45 -0.90
N ALA A 167 -5.31 8.60 -0.43
CA ALA A 167 -4.75 9.87 0.01
C ALA A 167 -3.33 10.04 -0.53
N SER A 168 -2.98 11.26 -0.93
CA SER A 168 -1.61 11.64 -1.25
C SER A 168 -0.93 12.26 -0.02
N ALA A 169 0.33 11.89 0.24
CA ALA A 169 1.05 12.45 1.38
C ALA A 169 1.42 13.91 1.10
N ILE A 170 1.00 14.81 1.99
CA ILE A 170 1.48 16.21 2.02
C ILE A 170 2.82 16.27 2.75
N LEU A 171 2.97 15.49 3.83
CA LEU A 171 4.19 15.35 4.61
C LEU A 171 4.44 13.87 4.90
N ASN A 172 5.66 13.41 4.60
CA ASN A 172 6.10 12.05 4.89
C ASN A 172 7.53 12.06 5.42
N ILE A 173 7.67 12.17 6.75
CA ILE A 173 8.97 12.26 7.43
C ILE A 173 9.69 10.90 7.44
N GLY A 174 8.95 9.80 7.56
CA GLY A 174 9.47 8.43 7.66
C GLY A 174 9.49 7.66 6.35
N SER A 175 9.93 8.28 5.24
CA SER A 175 9.89 7.59 3.94
C SER A 175 10.88 6.43 3.89
N VAL A 176 10.44 5.28 3.39
CA VAL A 176 11.30 4.10 3.18
C VAL A 176 12.48 4.42 2.25
N ARG A 177 12.31 5.36 1.32
CA ARG A 177 13.39 5.84 0.44
C ARG A 177 14.56 6.43 1.24
N SER A 178 14.25 7.31 2.18
CA SER A 178 15.26 7.94 3.03
C SER A 178 15.93 6.91 3.94
N LEU A 179 15.15 6.01 4.54
CA LEU A 179 15.69 4.96 5.41
C LEU A 179 16.66 4.04 4.65
N VAL A 180 16.28 3.55 3.49
CA VAL A 180 17.14 2.67 2.68
C VAL A 180 18.38 3.42 2.21
N GLY A 181 18.26 4.69 1.81
CA GLY A 181 19.42 5.52 1.46
C GLY A 181 20.40 5.67 2.61
N LEU A 182 19.92 5.95 3.81
CA LEU A 182 20.74 6.04 5.01
C LEU A 182 21.43 4.72 5.36
N VAL A 183 20.73 3.59 5.26
CA VAL A 183 21.30 2.25 5.52
C VAL A 183 22.41 1.92 4.50
N ILE A 184 22.18 2.17 3.21
CA ILE A 184 23.20 1.95 2.18
C ILE A 184 24.42 2.85 2.42
N ALA A 185 24.20 4.13 2.73
CA ALA A 185 25.27 5.07 3.03
C ALA A 185 26.08 4.65 4.28
N LEU A 186 25.39 4.17 5.33
CA LEU A 186 26.04 3.68 6.54
C LEU A 186 26.90 2.44 6.26
N ILE A 187 26.38 1.47 5.49
CA ILE A 187 27.14 0.28 5.09
C ILE A 187 28.38 0.69 4.29
N ALA A 188 28.25 1.59 3.32
CA ALA A 188 29.37 2.08 2.54
C ALA A 188 30.41 2.79 3.41
N ALA A 189 29.98 3.61 4.37
CA ALA A 189 30.88 4.32 5.29
C ALA A 189 31.66 3.36 6.21
N VAL A 190 30.97 2.37 6.79
CA VAL A 190 31.63 1.33 7.63
C VAL A 190 32.64 0.52 6.79
N THR A 191 32.22 0.08 5.60
CA THR A 191 33.12 -0.66 4.68
C THR A 191 34.34 0.19 4.29
N HIS A 192 34.13 1.48 4.05
CA HIS A 192 35.23 2.41 3.78
C HIS A 192 36.22 2.46 4.94
N ILE A 193 35.73 2.65 6.17
CA ILE A 193 36.60 2.72 7.36
C ILE A 193 37.41 1.44 7.53
N VAL A 194 36.79 0.27 7.33
CA VAL A 194 37.46 -1.04 7.54
C VAL A 194 38.48 -1.39 6.46
N LEU A 195 38.24 -0.99 5.21
CA LEU A 195 39.08 -1.40 4.07
C LEU A 195 40.12 -0.32 3.63
N VAL A 196 39.97 0.92 4.09
CA VAL A 196 40.86 2.03 3.64
C VAL A 196 41.73 2.57 4.79
N ASN A 197 41.38 2.28 6.06
CA ASN A 197 42.26 2.46 7.22
C ASN A 197 42.94 1.16 7.59
#